data_71e92f91a711cedd7e807ce74c875ff9
#
_entry.id   71e92f91a711cedd7e807ce74c875ff9
#
_cell.length_a   1.000
_cell.length_b   1.000
_cell.length_c   1.000
_cell.angle_alpha   90.00
_cell.angle_beta   90.00
_cell.angle_gamma   90.00
#
_symmetry.space_group_name_H-M   'P 1'
#
loop_
_entity.id
_entity.type
_entity.pdbx_description
1 polymer ?
#
loop_
_entity_poly.entity_id
_entity_poly.type
_entity_poly.pdbx_seq_one_letter_code
_entity_poly.pdbx_strand_id
1 'polypeptide(L)' 'MIALAFLAEYERVRDLLIENQKRGPHAEDGLRVYHFDRFPYTVVYEEDEVNGPQIFAIAHQSREPGYWSDRI' A
#
# COMPACT_ATOMS: atom_id res chain seq x y z
N MET A 1 13.64 -16.05 6.95
CA MET A 1 13.51 -15.92 5.50
C MET A 1 12.82 -14.61 5.15
N ILE A 2 13.38 -13.88 4.18
CA ILE A 2 12.88 -12.54 3.83
C ILE A 2 11.43 -12.59 3.38
N ALA A 3 11.04 -13.60 2.61
CA ALA A 3 9.69 -13.70 2.07
C ALA A 3 8.62 -13.80 3.17
N LEU A 4 8.88 -14.56 4.22
CA LEU A 4 7.93 -14.68 5.32
C LEU A 4 7.84 -13.39 6.14
N ALA A 5 8.97 -12.72 6.36
CA ALA A 5 8.98 -11.46 7.07
C ALA A 5 8.24 -10.38 6.27
N PHE A 6 8.42 -10.35 4.95
CA PHE A 6 7.71 -9.42 4.08
C PHE A 6 6.20 -9.67 4.13
N LEU A 7 5.80 -10.94 4.04
CA LEU A 7 4.38 -11.29 4.07
C LEU A 7 3.75 -10.88 5.40
N ALA A 8 4.44 -11.10 6.50
CA ALA A 8 3.94 -10.70 7.82
C ALA A 8 3.76 -9.18 7.90
N GLU A 9 4.71 -8.42 7.36
CA GLU A 9 4.61 -6.96 7.34
C GLU A 9 3.46 -6.51 6.45
N TYR A 10 3.29 -7.12 5.28
CA TYR A 10 2.18 -6.82 4.38
C TYR A 10 0.83 -7.06 5.09
N GLU A 11 0.70 -8.20 5.76
CA GLU A 11 -0.54 -8.52 6.46
C GLU A 11 -0.82 -7.53 7.58
N ARG A 12 0.21 -7.11 8.32
CA ARG A 12 0.07 -6.10 9.36
C ARG A 12 -0.42 -4.78 8.78
N VAL A 13 0.18 -4.33 7.68
CA VAL A 13 -0.23 -3.09 7.03
C VAL A 13 -1.66 -3.21 6.50
N ARG A 14 -1.99 -4.32 5.85
CA ARG A 14 -3.33 -4.55 5.35
C ARG A 14 -4.36 -4.46 6.48
N ASP A 15 -4.07 -5.06 7.62
CA ASP A 15 -5.00 -5.03 8.75
C ASP A 15 -5.18 -3.61 9.29
N LEU A 16 -4.11 -2.82 9.33
CA LEU A 16 -4.20 -1.42 9.71
C LEU A 16 -5.08 -0.62 8.75
N LEU A 17 -4.98 -0.89 7.46
CA LEU A 17 -5.79 -0.20 6.45
C LEU A 17 -7.25 -0.65 6.49
N ILE A 18 -7.51 -1.91 6.78
CA ILE A 18 -8.88 -2.40 6.99
C ILE A 18 -9.53 -1.70 8.16
N GLU A 19 -8.77 -1.50 9.23
CA GLU A 19 -9.25 -0.79 10.41
C GLU A 19 -9.54 0.68 10.11
N ASN A 20 -8.68 1.33 9.33
CA ASN A 20 -8.85 2.74 8.96
C ASN A 20 -8.20 3.01 7.60
N GLN A 21 -9.00 3.03 6.54
CA GLN A 21 -8.50 3.23 5.18
C GLN A 21 -7.95 4.62 4.94
N LYS A 22 -8.33 5.59 5.77
CA LYS A 22 -7.85 6.96 5.63
C LYS A 22 -6.48 7.19 6.26
N ARG A 23 -5.89 6.13 6.80
CA ARG A 23 -4.61 6.19 7.49
C ARG A 23 -3.47 6.65 6.59
N GLY A 24 -3.48 6.21 5.32
CA GLY A 24 -2.47 6.62 4.36
C GLY A 24 -2.82 7.93 3.66
N PRO A 25 -1.83 8.77 3.36
CA PRO A 25 -2.07 10.02 2.64
C PRO A 25 -2.51 9.78 1.19
N HIS A 26 -3.16 10.79 0.62
CA HIS A 26 -3.54 10.75 -0.79
C HIS A 26 -2.32 10.77 -1.70
N ALA A 27 -2.41 10.01 -2.78
CA ALA A 27 -1.50 10.06 -3.90
C ALA A 27 -2.29 10.52 -5.13
N GLU A 28 -1.75 10.34 -6.32
CA GLU A 28 -2.45 10.73 -7.54
C GLU A 28 -3.60 9.79 -7.87
N ASP A 29 -4.53 10.27 -8.71
CA ASP A 29 -5.65 9.50 -9.24
C ASP A 29 -6.61 8.93 -8.18
N GLY A 30 -6.74 9.64 -7.06
CA GLY A 30 -7.66 9.21 -6.00
C GLY A 30 -7.15 8.03 -5.17
N LEU A 31 -5.93 7.62 -5.41
CA LEU A 31 -5.31 6.53 -4.65
C LEU A 31 -4.71 7.04 -3.35
N ARG A 32 -4.45 6.11 -2.44
CA ARG A 32 -3.72 6.39 -1.21
C ARG A 32 -2.49 5.51 -1.15
N VAL A 33 -1.52 5.91 -0.36
CA VAL A 33 -0.30 5.14 -0.15
C VAL A 33 -0.05 4.96 1.34
N TYR A 34 0.63 3.87 1.69
CA TYR A 34 1.03 3.62 3.06
C TYR A 34 2.38 2.90 3.06
N HIS A 35 3.35 3.48 3.76
CA HIS A 35 4.72 2.96 3.77
C HIS A 35 4.85 1.82 4.78
N PHE A 36 5.61 0.79 4.40
CA PHE A 36 6.01 -0.25 5.34
C PHE A 36 7.02 0.34 6.34
N ASP A 37 7.00 -0.18 7.58
CA ASP A 37 7.97 0.25 8.60
C ASP A 37 9.31 -0.46 8.45
N ARG A 38 9.28 -1.73 8.08
CA ARG A 38 10.47 -2.59 8.13
C ARG A 38 11.14 -2.79 6.78
N PHE A 39 10.47 -2.46 5.70
CA PHE A 39 10.96 -2.65 4.34
C PHE A 39 10.74 -1.38 3.54
N PRO A 40 11.61 -1.10 2.55
CA PRO A 40 11.47 0.10 1.74
C PRO A 40 10.39 -0.05 0.66
N TYR A 41 9.18 -0.40 1.08
CA TYR A 41 8.05 -0.60 0.18
C TYR A 41 6.87 0.25 0.59
N THR A 42 6.02 0.54 -0.38
CA THR A 42 4.81 1.33 -0.20
C THR A 42 3.63 0.57 -0.82
N VAL A 43 2.55 0.44 -0.07
CA VAL A 43 1.30 -0.08 -0.59
C VAL A 43 0.54 1.06 -1.25
N VAL A 44 0.08 0.84 -2.49
CA VAL A 44 -0.79 1.77 -3.21
C VAL A 44 -2.18 1.14 -3.22
N TYR A 45 -3.17 1.87 -2.73
CA TYR A 45 -4.50 1.31 -2.59
C TYR A 45 -5.57 2.35 -2.82
N GLU A 46 -6.80 1.86 -3.07
CA GLU A 46 -7.99 2.69 -3.21
C GLU A 46 -8.93 2.43 -2.04
N GLU A 47 -9.50 3.49 -1.50
CA GLU A 47 -10.53 3.35 -0.46
C GLU A 47 -11.79 2.74 -1.05
N ASP A 48 -12.41 1.82 -0.31
CA ASP A 48 -13.68 1.23 -0.68
C ASP A 48 -14.43 0.93 0.62
N GLU A 49 -15.49 1.69 0.87
CA GLU A 49 -16.24 1.56 2.12
C GLU A 49 -17.05 0.26 2.18
N VAL A 50 -17.31 -0.35 1.05
CA VAL A 50 -18.12 -1.57 0.97
C VAL A 50 -17.24 -2.82 1.06
N ASN A 51 -16.16 -2.84 0.29
CA ASN A 51 -15.34 -4.04 0.10
C ASN A 51 -14.00 -4.00 0.85
N GLY A 52 -13.71 -2.89 1.53
CA GLY A 52 -12.42 -2.70 2.18
C GLY A 52 -11.38 -2.18 1.19
N PRO A 53 -10.18 -1.84 1.68
CA PRO A 53 -9.16 -1.24 0.82
C PRO A 53 -8.75 -2.18 -0.32
N GLN A 54 -8.72 -1.65 -1.52
CA GLN A 54 -8.36 -2.41 -2.71
C GLN A 54 -6.90 -2.13 -3.04
N ILE A 55 -6.05 -3.14 -2.90
CA ILE A 55 -4.61 -2.99 -3.12
C ILE A 55 -4.33 -3.02 -4.61
N PHE A 56 -3.71 -1.96 -5.12
CA PHE A 56 -3.34 -1.85 -6.53
C PHE A 56 -1.93 -2.35 -6.79
N ALA A 57 -1.00 -1.95 -5.93
CA ALA A 57 0.40 -2.26 -6.16
C ALA A 57 1.20 -2.17 -4.85
N ILE A 58 2.34 -2.82 -4.85
CA ILE A 58 3.35 -2.66 -3.81
C ILE A 58 4.59 -2.16 -4.52
N ALA A 59 5.01 -0.93 -4.20
CA ALA A 59 6.08 -0.24 -4.91
C ALA A 59 7.30 -0.08 -4.02
N HIS A 60 8.50 -0.25 -4.61
CA HIS A 60 9.74 0.01 -3.91
C HIS A 60 9.94 1.52 -3.78
N GLN A 61 10.29 1.98 -2.58
CA GLN A 61 10.39 3.42 -2.29
C GLN A 61 11.48 4.15 -3.07
N SER A 62 12.50 3.44 -3.57
CA SER A 62 13.55 4.05 -4.37
C SER A 62 13.14 4.32 -5.82
N ARG A 63 11.95 3.86 -6.22
CA ARG A 63 11.44 4.11 -7.56
C ARG A 63 10.88 5.51 -7.66
N GLU A 64 10.80 6.03 -8.90
CA GLU A 64 10.20 7.33 -9.12
C GLU A 64 8.73 7.34 -8.70
N PRO A 65 8.26 8.45 -8.10
CA PRO A 65 6.86 8.56 -7.75
C PRO A 65 5.96 8.39 -8.97
N GLY A 66 4.89 7.61 -8.80
CA GLY A 66 3.91 7.43 -9.85
C GLY A 66 4.25 6.38 -10.90
N TYR A 67 5.38 5.67 -10.79
CA TYR A 67 5.75 4.69 -11.79
C TYR A 67 4.70 3.58 -11.97
N TRP A 68 3.90 3.32 -10.95
CA TRP A 68 2.84 2.32 -11.02
C TRP A 68 1.68 2.76 -11.91
N SER A 69 1.60 4.05 -12.25
CA SER A 69 0.53 4.56 -13.10
C SER A 69 0.49 3.90 -14.47
N ASP A 70 1.64 3.49 -14.97
CA ASP A 70 1.74 2.83 -16.27
C ASP A 70 1.19 1.40 -16.23
N ARG A 71 0.90 0.88 -15.05
CA ARG A 71 0.44 -0.49 -14.85
C ARG A 71 -1.05 -0.59 -14.55
N ILE A 72 -1.65 0.56 -14.37
CA ILE A 72 -3.09 0.67 -14.05
C ILE A 72 -3.91 1.03 -15.31
#